data_c4c31ac2b170e7ccdea00d4965c158ba
#
_entry.id   c4c31ac2b170e7ccdea00d4965c158ba
#
_cell.length_a   1.000
_cell.length_b   1.000
_cell.length_c   1.000
_cell.angle_alpha   90.00
_cell.angle_beta   90.00
_cell.angle_gamma   90.00
#
_symmetry.space_group_name_H-M   'P 1'
#
loop_
_entity.id
_entity.type
_entity.pdbx_description
1 polymer ?
#
loop_
_entity_poly.entity_id
_entity_poly.type
_entity_poly.pdbx_seq_one_letter_code
_entity_poly.pdbx_strand_id
1 'polypeptide(L)'
;MNNVLITAEQRIVLLANGRASLENPDFDPAPVVKLFTPDGGATWLLTEIDPDDHDHAFGLCDLGLGEPEIGWVSLNELASLRGGLDRKSVV
;
A
#
# COMPACT_ATOMS: atom_id res chain seq x y z
N MET A 1 -4.61 20.30 -2.51
CA MET A 1 -5.70 19.39 -2.40
C MET A 1 -5.21 17.99 -2.01
N ASN A 2 -5.73 17.47 -0.98
CA ASN A 2 -5.27 16.21 -0.47
C ASN A 2 -6.06 15.05 -1.03
N ASN A 3 -5.38 14.23 -1.77
CA ASN A 3 -5.90 12.96 -2.17
C ASN A 3 -5.55 11.99 -1.07
N VAL A 4 -6.47 11.80 -0.14
CA VAL A 4 -6.19 10.90 0.98
C VAL A 4 -6.36 9.46 0.52
N LEU A 5 -5.26 8.88 0.09
CA LEU A 5 -5.25 7.50 -0.37
C LEU A 5 -5.36 6.52 0.78
N ILE A 6 -4.73 6.85 1.90
CA ILE A 6 -4.79 6.05 3.13
C ILE A 6 -5.13 6.96 4.29
N THR A 7 -5.77 6.40 5.31
CA THR A 7 -6.11 7.18 6.50
C THR A 7 -4.87 7.40 7.37
N ALA A 8 -4.95 8.38 8.29
CA ALA A 8 -3.87 8.62 9.24
C ALA A 8 -3.61 7.39 10.10
N GLU A 9 -4.67 6.68 10.49
CA GLU A 9 -4.54 5.47 11.29
C GLU A 9 -3.85 4.36 10.52
N GLN A 10 -4.22 4.17 9.26
CA GLN A 10 -3.56 3.19 8.40
C GLN A 10 -2.08 3.54 8.22
N ARG A 11 -1.78 4.83 8.04
CA ARG A 11 -0.39 5.27 7.89
C ARG A 11 0.44 4.95 9.12
N ILE A 12 -0.12 5.13 10.31
CA ILE A 12 0.58 4.81 11.55
C ILE A 12 0.96 3.33 11.59
N VAL A 13 0.03 2.46 11.26
CA VAL A 13 0.28 1.01 11.26
C VAL A 13 1.29 0.63 10.19
N LEU A 14 1.15 1.19 8.99
CA LEU A 14 2.08 0.91 7.89
C LEU A 14 3.50 1.34 8.24
N LEU A 15 3.67 2.51 8.86
CA LEU A 15 4.98 2.99 9.28
C LEU A 15 5.57 2.14 10.40
N ALA A 16 4.74 1.72 11.35
CA ALA A 16 5.20 0.84 12.42
C ALA A 16 5.70 -0.49 11.85
N ASN A 17 4.98 -1.01 10.86
CA ASN A 17 5.41 -2.24 10.18
C ASN A 17 6.73 -2.03 9.43
N GLY A 18 6.90 -0.87 8.81
CA GLY A 18 8.15 -0.56 8.12
C GLY A 18 9.34 -0.52 9.07
N ARG A 19 9.16 0.09 10.24
CA ARG A 19 10.21 0.09 11.26
C ARG A 19 10.52 -1.31 11.77
N ALA A 20 9.49 -2.10 12.01
CA ALA A 20 9.67 -3.47 12.48
C ALA A 20 10.41 -4.32 11.45
N SER A 21 10.15 -4.10 10.17
CA SER A 21 10.85 -4.82 9.11
C SER A 21 12.34 -4.50 9.07
N LEU A 22 12.71 -3.26 9.37
CA LEU A 22 14.12 -2.88 9.44
C LEU A 22 14.84 -3.56 10.60
N GLU A 23 14.15 -3.75 11.71
CA GLU A 23 14.72 -4.37 12.90
C GLU A 23 14.73 -5.89 12.80
N ASN A 24 13.78 -6.46 12.07
CA ASN A 24 13.64 -7.91 11.97
C ASN A 24 13.34 -8.27 10.51
N PRO A 25 14.34 -8.72 9.75
CA PRO A 25 14.14 -9.07 8.34
C PRO A 25 13.13 -10.19 8.11
N ASP A 26 12.85 -10.99 9.12
CA ASP A 26 11.87 -12.08 9.01
C ASP A 26 10.45 -11.63 9.30
N PHE A 27 10.26 -10.36 9.67
CA PHE A 27 8.93 -9.82 9.94
C PHE A 27 8.12 -9.79 8.66
N ASP A 28 6.96 -10.43 8.69
CA ASP A 28 6.09 -10.55 7.51
C ASP A 28 4.69 -10.10 7.90
N PRO A 29 4.44 -8.77 7.88
CA PRO A 29 3.16 -8.25 8.33
C PRO A 29 2.03 -8.61 7.38
N ALA A 30 0.83 -8.78 7.94
CA ALA A 30 -0.38 -8.93 7.16
C ALA A 30 -0.70 -7.60 6.46
N PRO A 31 -1.46 -7.64 5.36
CA PRO A 31 -1.89 -6.41 4.70
C PRO A 31 -2.70 -5.53 5.65
N VAL A 32 -2.46 -4.22 5.55
CA VAL A 32 -3.15 -3.21 6.36
C VAL A 32 -4.26 -2.56 5.57
N VAL A 33 -4.01 -2.29 4.29
CA VAL A 33 -4.97 -1.60 3.45
C VAL A 33 -4.97 -2.23 2.06
N LYS A 34 -6.17 -2.29 1.48
CA LYS A 34 -6.38 -2.72 0.11
C LYS A 34 -6.79 -1.50 -0.70
N LEU A 35 -6.04 -1.20 -1.74
CA LEU A 35 -6.40 -0.19 -2.73
C LEU A 35 -6.81 -0.90 -4.00
N PHE A 36 -7.83 -0.39 -4.67
CA PHE A 36 -8.30 -1.04 -5.88
C PHE A 36 -8.95 -0.02 -6.80
N THR A 37 -8.89 -0.31 -8.11
CA THR A 37 -9.59 0.51 -9.08
C THR A 37 -11.09 0.21 -8.99
N PRO A 38 -11.95 1.24 -9.23
CA PRO A 38 -13.41 1.02 -9.12
C PRO A 38 -13.94 -0.07 -10.04
N ASP A 39 -13.27 -0.33 -11.16
CA ASP A 39 -13.67 -1.39 -12.08
C ASP A 39 -13.15 -2.77 -11.65
N GLY A 40 -12.36 -2.82 -10.57
CA GLY A 40 -11.83 -4.07 -10.07
C GLY A 40 -10.66 -4.64 -10.86
N GLY A 41 -10.11 -3.89 -11.82
CA GLY A 41 -9.05 -4.40 -12.68
C GLY A 41 -7.68 -4.46 -12.01
N ALA A 42 -7.46 -3.67 -10.97
CA ALA A 42 -6.16 -3.65 -10.29
C ALA A 42 -6.36 -3.54 -8.77
N THR A 43 -5.46 -4.17 -8.04
CA THR A 43 -5.51 -4.20 -6.57
C THR A 43 -4.10 -4.09 -6.01
N TRP A 44 -3.96 -3.34 -4.93
CA TRP A 44 -2.72 -3.25 -4.16
C TRP A 44 -3.02 -3.58 -2.71
N LEU A 45 -2.28 -4.56 -2.17
CA LEU A 45 -2.38 -4.92 -0.76
C LEU A 45 -1.11 -4.43 -0.07
N LEU A 46 -1.22 -3.34 0.68
CA LEU A 46 -0.06 -2.69 1.28
C LEU A 46 0.17 -3.18 2.70
N THR A 47 1.42 -3.52 3.01
CA THR A 47 1.79 -4.06 4.30
C THR A 47 2.60 -3.09 5.14
N GLU A 48 3.38 -2.20 4.51
CA GLU A 48 4.25 -1.30 5.23
C GLU A 48 4.62 -0.09 4.38
N ILE A 49 5.10 0.97 5.05
CA ILE A 49 5.65 2.17 4.41
C ILE A 49 7.09 2.29 4.85
N ASP A 50 7.97 2.68 3.93
CA ASP A 50 9.37 2.92 4.22
C ASP A 50 9.50 4.08 5.22
N PRO A 51 10.09 3.86 6.40
CA PRO A 51 10.22 4.93 7.38
C PRO A 51 11.10 6.09 6.91
N ASP A 52 11.99 5.84 5.95
CA ASP A 52 12.89 6.85 5.41
C ASP A 52 12.33 7.56 4.18
N ASP A 53 11.28 7.01 3.58
CA ASP A 53 10.63 7.61 2.41
C ASP A 53 9.14 7.29 2.46
N HIS A 54 8.38 8.18 3.05
CA HIS A 54 6.96 7.96 3.33
C HIS A 54 6.09 7.88 2.07
N ASP A 55 6.65 8.14 0.90
CA ASP A 55 5.94 7.96 -0.35
C ASP A 55 5.99 6.51 -0.84
N HIS A 56 6.91 5.70 -0.33
CA HIS A 56 7.07 4.33 -0.79
C HIS A 56 6.41 3.34 0.16
N ALA A 57 5.47 2.58 -0.39
CA ALA A 57 4.78 1.53 0.33
C ALA A 57 5.12 0.18 -0.30
N PHE A 58 5.15 -0.85 0.53
CA PHE A 58 5.48 -2.20 0.09
C PHE A 58 4.26 -3.09 0.17
N GLY A 59 4.11 -3.96 -0.82
CA GLY A 59 3.01 -4.91 -0.79
C GLY A 59 2.84 -5.64 -2.10
N LEU A 60 1.68 -6.27 -2.23
CA LEU A 60 1.33 -7.05 -3.41
C LEU A 60 0.60 -6.15 -4.39
N CYS A 61 1.00 -6.22 -5.65
CA CYS A 61 0.36 -5.51 -6.75
C CYS A 61 -0.21 -6.54 -7.73
N ASP A 62 -1.52 -6.51 -7.91
CA ASP A 62 -2.20 -7.38 -8.87
C ASP A 62 -2.88 -6.49 -9.91
N LEU A 63 -2.35 -6.47 -11.12
CA LEU A 63 -2.90 -5.64 -12.20
C LEU A 63 -3.93 -6.37 -13.05
N GLY A 64 -4.35 -7.54 -12.62
CA GLY A 64 -5.32 -8.31 -13.39
C GLY A 64 -4.74 -9.02 -14.60
N LEU A 65 -3.41 -9.13 -14.65
CA LEU A 65 -2.71 -9.75 -15.78
C LEU A 65 -2.30 -11.19 -15.47
N GLY A 66 -2.74 -11.73 -14.35
CA GLY A 66 -2.52 -13.13 -14.01
C GLY A 66 -1.30 -13.40 -13.15
N GLU A 67 -0.41 -12.42 -12.97
CA GLU A 67 0.82 -12.62 -12.20
C GLU A 67 1.02 -11.47 -11.22
N PRO A 68 0.49 -11.60 -9.99
CA PRO A 68 0.72 -10.60 -8.96
C PRO A 68 2.20 -10.49 -8.61
N GLU A 69 2.63 -9.28 -8.31
CA GLU A 69 4.02 -9.01 -7.95
C GLU A 69 4.11 -8.32 -6.60
N ILE A 70 5.17 -8.62 -5.86
CA ILE A 70 5.46 -7.95 -4.60
C ILE A 70 6.55 -6.94 -4.84
N GLY A 71 6.38 -5.74 -4.31
CA GLY A 71 7.39 -4.70 -4.46
C GLY A 71 6.97 -3.37 -3.87
N TRP A 72 7.77 -2.36 -4.13
CA TRP A 72 7.55 -1.00 -3.66
C TRP A 72 6.76 -0.20 -4.69
N VAL A 73 5.84 0.61 -4.21
CA VAL A 73 5.06 1.51 -5.06
C VAL A 73 5.06 2.91 -4.47
N SER A 74 4.95 3.91 -5.34
CA SER A 74 4.82 5.30 -4.92
C SER A 74 3.36 5.62 -4.63
N LEU A 75 3.07 6.09 -3.42
CA LEU A 75 1.71 6.49 -3.06
C LEU A 75 1.25 7.68 -3.90
N ASN A 76 2.15 8.61 -4.21
CA ASN A 76 1.81 9.73 -5.08
C ASN A 76 1.42 9.27 -6.48
N GLU A 77 2.12 8.30 -7.01
CA GLU A 77 1.77 7.75 -8.32
C GLU A 77 0.42 7.06 -8.30
N LEU A 78 0.15 6.30 -7.25
CA LEU A 78 -1.15 5.65 -7.12
C LEU A 78 -2.27 6.67 -6.99
N ALA A 79 -2.04 7.75 -6.24
CA ALA A 79 -3.05 8.79 -6.06
C ALA A 79 -3.34 9.53 -7.36
N SER A 80 -2.40 9.53 -8.30
CA SER A 80 -2.56 10.24 -9.57
C SER A 80 -3.24 9.39 -10.64
N LEU A 81 -3.59 8.15 -10.35
CA LEU A 81 -4.22 7.29 -11.35
C LEU A 81 -5.55 7.86 -11.81
N ARG A 82 -5.79 7.74 -13.11
CA ARG A 82 -7.03 8.22 -13.71
C ARG A 82 -8.20 7.39 -13.19
N GLY A 83 -9.28 8.06 -12.81
CA GLY A 83 -10.43 7.39 -12.23
C GLY A 83 -10.34 7.18 -10.73
N GLY A 84 -9.17 7.43 -10.15
CA GLY A 84 -8.96 7.30 -8.72
C GLY A 84 -8.91 5.86 -8.24
N LEU A 85 -8.80 5.71 -6.94
CA LEU A 85 -8.76 4.40 -6.28
C LEU A 85 -9.73 4.39 -5.11
N ASP A 86 -10.35 3.25 -4.88
CA ASP A 86 -11.06 2.98 -3.65
C ASP A 86 -10.13 2.26 -2.68
N ARG A 87 -10.50 2.29 -1.41
CA ARG A 87 -9.69 1.63 -0.39
C ARG A 87 -10.57 0.87 0.58
N LYS A 88 -9.97 -0.14 1.20
CA LYS A 88 -10.61 -0.92 2.23
C LYS A 88 -9.58 -1.23 3.31
N SER A 89 -9.96 -1.04 4.57
CA SER A 89 -9.13 -1.44 5.67
C SER A 89 -9.19 -2.95 5.81
N VAL A 90 -8.02 -3.59 5.97
CA VAL A 90 -7.94 -5.04 6.14
C VAL A 90 -7.81 -5.41 7.61
N VAL A 91 -7.43 -4.47 8.44
CA VAL A 91 -7.32 -4.67 9.89
C VAL A 91 -8.29 -3.78 10.65
#